data_a6cab3765e80859afbf5d77c18fe8c79
#
_entry.id   a6cab3765e80859afbf5d77c18fe8c79
#
_cell.length_a   1.000
_cell.length_b   1.000
_cell.length_c   1.000
_cell.angle_alpha   90.00
_cell.angle_beta   90.00
_cell.angle_gamma   90.00
#
_symmetry.space_group_name_H-M   'P 1'
#
loop_
_entity.id
_entity.type
_entity.pdbx_description
1 polymer ?
#
loop_
_entity_poly.entity_id
_entity_poly.type
_entity_poly.pdbx_seq_one_letter_code
_entity_poly.pdbx_strand_id
1 'polypeptide(L)'
;MTILVFGSSGQLAQSLRDTKLDKEPFFVDHRTCDLADSGQVDAILEEKKPALIINAAAYTAVDKAEAEPELAHLINEASVRRMAVFAHANNARLIHISTDFVFDGTKQSPYLPEDVTSPLGEYGASKLAGEIAALQEAPESTMIIRTAWVYSEHGSNFVKTMLRLMKEKDELGVVNDQRGSPTYARG
;
A
#
# COMPACT_ATOMS: atom_id res chain seq x y z
N MET A 1 -2.09 8.15 -22.41
CA MET A 1 -2.18 8.23 -20.94
C MET A 1 -1.34 7.10 -20.40
N THR A 2 -0.23 7.38 -19.68
CA THR A 2 0.65 6.37 -19.08
C THR A 2 0.14 6.05 -17.66
N ILE A 3 0.07 4.78 -17.30
CA ILE A 3 -0.23 4.32 -15.93
C ILE A 3 1.07 3.77 -15.35
N LEU A 4 1.46 4.26 -14.18
CA LEU A 4 2.64 3.81 -13.44
C LEU A 4 2.20 3.11 -12.17
N VAL A 5 2.64 1.87 -11.94
CA VAL A 5 2.29 1.07 -10.76
C VAL A 5 3.56 0.74 -9.98
N PHE A 6 3.68 1.26 -8.77
CA PHE A 6 4.74 0.89 -7.83
C PHE A 6 4.37 -0.38 -7.07
N GLY A 7 5.36 -1.24 -6.78
CA GLY A 7 5.18 -2.46 -6.03
C GLY A 7 4.86 -3.69 -6.87
N SER A 8 5.50 -3.83 -8.02
CA SER A 8 5.22 -4.82 -9.06
C SER A 8 5.20 -6.30 -8.61
N SER A 9 5.87 -6.64 -7.51
CA SER A 9 5.90 -7.99 -6.93
C SER A 9 4.79 -8.27 -5.92
N GLY A 10 4.07 -7.22 -5.47
CA GLY A 10 3.00 -7.33 -4.49
C GLY A 10 1.73 -7.97 -5.06
N GLN A 11 0.87 -8.48 -4.17
CA GLN A 11 -0.38 -9.18 -4.53
C GLN A 11 -1.28 -8.32 -5.42
N LEU A 12 -1.49 -7.05 -5.04
CA LEU A 12 -2.35 -6.12 -5.80
C LEU A 12 -1.79 -5.86 -7.20
N ALA A 13 -0.50 -5.55 -7.32
CA ALA A 13 0.09 -5.27 -8.63
C ALA A 13 0.06 -6.49 -9.56
N GLN A 14 0.25 -7.70 -9.01
CA GLN A 14 0.10 -8.93 -9.79
C GLN A 14 -1.35 -9.18 -10.21
N SER A 15 -2.33 -8.93 -9.34
CA SER A 15 -3.75 -8.99 -9.68
C SER A 15 -4.14 -7.96 -10.74
N LEU A 16 -3.56 -6.76 -10.68
CA LEU A 16 -3.75 -5.73 -11.73
C LEU A 16 -3.20 -6.18 -13.09
N ARG A 17 -2.08 -6.92 -13.13
CA ARG A 17 -1.57 -7.49 -14.40
C ARG A 17 -2.51 -8.49 -15.03
N ASP A 18 -3.21 -9.27 -14.20
CA ASP A 18 -4.20 -10.24 -14.68
C ASP A 18 -5.51 -9.58 -15.15
N THR A 19 -5.69 -8.32 -14.80
CA THR A 19 -6.86 -7.53 -15.20
C THR A 19 -6.60 -6.91 -16.56
N LYS A 20 -7.49 -7.11 -17.52
CA LYS A 20 -7.42 -6.44 -18.82
C LYS A 20 -7.80 -4.98 -18.65
N LEU A 21 -6.79 -4.12 -18.59
CA LEU A 21 -6.96 -2.69 -18.64
C LEU A 21 -6.85 -2.20 -20.10
N ASP A 22 -7.54 -1.14 -20.46
CA ASP A 22 -7.49 -0.54 -21.80
C ASP A 22 -6.07 -0.14 -22.23
N LYS A 23 -5.22 0.14 -21.25
CA LYS A 23 -3.79 0.45 -21.43
C LYS A 23 -2.97 -0.35 -20.47
N GLU A 24 -1.91 -0.97 -20.98
CA GLU A 24 -0.97 -1.74 -20.16
C GLU A 24 -0.19 -0.79 -19.24
N PRO A 25 -0.23 -1.01 -17.90
CA PRO A 25 0.54 -0.22 -16.96
C PRO A 25 2.03 -0.53 -17.02
N PHE A 26 2.85 0.47 -16.72
CA PHE A 26 4.26 0.26 -16.45
C PHE A 26 4.45 -0.08 -14.97
N PHE A 27 4.94 -1.28 -14.68
CA PHE A 27 5.15 -1.76 -13.32
C PHE A 27 6.59 -1.56 -12.87
N VAL A 28 6.75 -0.97 -11.69
CA VAL A 28 8.05 -0.67 -11.07
C VAL A 28 8.28 -1.58 -9.87
N ASP A 29 9.40 -2.28 -9.86
CA ASP A 29 9.87 -3.05 -8.71
C ASP A 29 10.95 -2.29 -7.91
N HIS A 30 11.34 -2.85 -6.76
CA HIS A 30 12.36 -2.25 -5.90
C HIS A 30 13.75 -2.16 -6.57
N ARG A 31 14.04 -3.00 -7.56
CA ARG A 31 15.33 -2.96 -8.29
C ARG A 31 15.37 -1.80 -9.29
N THR A 32 14.20 -1.46 -9.81
CA THR A 32 14.04 -0.35 -10.76
C THR A 32 13.95 1.00 -10.04
N CYS A 33 13.33 1.02 -8.87
CA CYS A 33 13.15 2.22 -8.06
C CYS A 33 13.05 1.82 -6.58
N ASP A 34 14.06 2.21 -5.80
CA ASP A 34 14.00 2.11 -4.35
C ASP A 34 13.20 3.30 -3.80
N LEU A 35 12.07 3.02 -3.16
CA LEU A 35 11.21 4.05 -2.58
C LEU A 35 11.84 4.78 -1.38
N ALA A 36 12.88 4.22 -0.77
CA ALA A 36 13.67 4.91 0.26
C ALA A 36 14.58 5.99 -0.34
N ASP A 37 14.82 5.96 -1.65
CA ASP A 37 15.60 6.96 -2.40
C ASP A 37 14.67 7.91 -3.16
N SER A 38 14.47 9.11 -2.61
CA SER A 38 13.59 10.11 -3.24
C SER A 38 14.06 10.53 -4.64
N GLY A 39 15.37 10.49 -4.91
CA GLY A 39 15.91 10.81 -6.23
C GLY A 39 15.52 9.79 -7.29
N GLN A 40 15.47 8.49 -6.94
CA GLN A 40 14.98 7.45 -7.85
C GLN A 40 13.47 7.58 -8.10
N VAL A 41 12.69 7.94 -7.07
CA VAL A 41 11.25 8.19 -7.23
C VAL A 41 11.02 9.35 -8.19
N ASP A 42 11.71 10.46 -8.03
CA ASP A 42 11.60 11.60 -8.93
C ASP A 42 12.02 11.25 -10.36
N ALA A 43 13.15 10.56 -10.51
CA ALA A 43 13.67 10.18 -11.82
C ALA A 43 12.68 9.32 -12.62
N ILE A 44 12.07 8.31 -11.99
CA ILE A 44 11.10 7.46 -12.69
C ILE A 44 9.80 8.20 -13.04
N LEU A 45 9.34 9.10 -12.17
CA LEU A 45 8.17 9.93 -12.43
C LEU A 45 8.41 10.88 -13.60
N GLU A 46 9.58 11.54 -13.65
CA GLU A 46 9.96 12.44 -14.76
C GLU A 46 10.19 11.69 -16.06
N GLU A 47 10.76 10.48 -16.02
CA GLU A 47 10.97 9.65 -17.22
C GLU A 47 9.63 9.18 -17.81
N LYS A 48 8.73 8.65 -16.98
CA LYS A 48 7.49 8.01 -17.45
C LYS A 48 6.35 9.00 -17.64
N LYS A 49 6.37 10.15 -16.99
CA LYS A 49 5.33 11.19 -17.03
C LYS A 49 3.93 10.59 -16.96
N PRO A 50 3.63 9.82 -15.89
CA PRO A 50 2.35 9.14 -15.77
C PRO A 50 1.19 10.14 -15.62
N ALA A 51 0.05 9.83 -16.23
CA ALA A 51 -1.20 10.51 -15.93
C ALA A 51 -1.99 9.85 -14.80
N LEU A 52 -1.62 8.61 -14.44
CA LEU A 52 -2.13 7.89 -13.27
C LEU A 52 -0.97 7.15 -12.58
N ILE A 53 -0.82 7.40 -11.29
CA ILE A 53 0.11 6.71 -10.41
C ILE A 53 -0.73 5.80 -9.50
N ILE A 54 -0.37 4.51 -9.43
CA ILE A 54 -0.94 3.56 -8.48
C ILE A 54 0.20 3.13 -7.54
N ASN A 55 0.16 3.59 -6.30
CA ASN A 55 1.13 3.19 -5.29
C ASN A 55 0.60 1.99 -4.50
N ALA A 56 0.98 0.78 -4.97
CA ALA A 56 0.72 -0.50 -4.31
C ALA A 56 1.96 -1.02 -3.55
N ALA A 57 3.01 -0.20 -3.44
CA ALA A 57 4.21 -0.51 -2.67
C ALA A 57 4.12 0.09 -1.27
N ALA A 58 4.69 -0.61 -0.31
CA ALA A 58 4.83 -0.12 1.06
C ALA A 58 5.90 -0.92 1.81
N TYR A 59 6.44 -0.34 2.87
CA TYR A 59 7.08 -1.09 3.94
C TYR A 59 5.99 -1.76 4.77
N THR A 60 5.88 -3.09 4.71
CA THR A 60 4.75 -3.85 5.29
C THR A 60 5.15 -4.77 6.44
N ALA A 61 6.42 -4.76 6.85
CA ALA A 61 6.89 -5.57 7.97
C ALA A 61 6.55 -4.89 9.30
N VAL A 62 5.30 -5.12 9.78
CA VAL A 62 4.69 -4.43 10.93
C VAL A 62 5.63 -4.44 12.14
N ASP A 63 6.06 -5.64 12.58
CA ASP A 63 6.92 -5.77 13.76
C ASP A 63 8.31 -5.14 13.59
N LYS A 64 8.85 -5.17 12.37
CA LYS A 64 10.14 -4.55 12.08
C LYS A 64 10.07 -3.02 12.01
N ALA A 65 8.93 -2.45 11.70
CA ALA A 65 8.75 -1.01 11.65
C ALA A 65 9.09 -0.35 13.00
N GLU A 66 8.82 -1.06 14.12
CA GLU A 66 9.18 -0.59 15.46
C GLU A 66 10.72 -0.42 15.65
N ALA A 67 11.51 -1.24 14.94
CA ALA A 67 12.97 -1.18 14.99
C ALA A 67 13.57 -0.36 13.83
N GLU A 68 12.82 -0.12 12.78
CA GLU A 68 13.24 0.56 11.54
C GLU A 68 12.29 1.72 11.17
N PRO A 69 11.90 2.61 12.13
CA PRO A 69 10.90 3.65 11.88
C PRO A 69 11.30 4.61 10.76
N GLU A 70 12.57 4.98 10.70
CA GLU A 70 13.08 5.88 9.65
C GLU A 70 12.88 5.29 8.25
N LEU A 71 13.18 4.00 8.07
CA LEU A 71 12.98 3.32 6.79
C LEU A 71 11.48 3.21 6.45
N ALA A 72 10.64 2.91 7.45
CA ALA A 72 9.19 2.87 7.26
C ALA A 72 8.66 4.23 6.79
N HIS A 73 9.09 5.34 7.39
CA HIS A 73 8.71 6.70 6.99
C HIS A 73 9.29 7.10 5.62
N LEU A 74 10.52 6.74 5.28
CA LEU A 74 11.06 6.99 3.94
C LEU A 74 10.18 6.34 2.86
N ILE A 75 9.79 5.08 3.06
CA ILE A 75 9.01 4.33 2.07
C ILE A 75 7.51 4.69 2.12
N ASN A 76 6.91 4.81 3.30
CA ASN A 76 5.45 4.95 3.44
C ASN A 76 4.97 6.41 3.45
N GLU A 77 5.87 7.38 3.72
CA GLU A 77 5.53 8.81 3.76
C GLU A 77 6.29 9.60 2.70
N ALA A 78 7.64 9.65 2.77
CA ALA A 78 8.43 10.54 1.92
C ALA A 78 8.25 10.22 0.43
N SER A 79 8.27 8.94 0.04
CA SER A 79 8.01 8.52 -1.34
C SER A 79 6.61 8.90 -1.82
N VAL A 80 5.60 8.75 -0.95
CA VAL A 80 4.20 9.09 -1.25
C VAL A 80 4.04 10.60 -1.45
N ARG A 81 4.71 11.41 -0.62
CA ARG A 81 4.78 12.86 -0.80
C ARG A 81 5.33 13.23 -2.18
N ARG A 82 6.43 12.58 -2.61
CA ARG A 82 7.01 12.84 -3.95
C ARG A 82 6.04 12.50 -5.07
N MET A 83 5.35 11.37 -4.98
CA MET A 83 4.30 10.99 -5.95
C MET A 83 3.17 12.01 -6.00
N ALA A 84 2.72 12.51 -4.85
CA ALA A 84 1.66 13.51 -4.75
C ALA A 84 2.09 14.88 -5.32
N VAL A 85 3.31 15.35 -4.99
CA VAL A 85 3.88 16.59 -5.56
C VAL A 85 3.93 16.50 -7.08
N PHE A 86 4.42 15.37 -7.62
CA PHE A 86 4.43 15.16 -9.07
C PHE A 86 3.01 15.15 -9.64
N ALA A 87 2.07 14.46 -9.00
CA ALA A 87 0.69 14.37 -9.46
C ALA A 87 0.03 15.76 -9.55
N HIS A 88 0.21 16.59 -8.52
CA HIS A 88 -0.28 17.97 -8.51
C HIS A 88 0.35 18.81 -9.64
N ALA A 89 1.67 18.80 -9.75
CA ALA A 89 2.39 19.63 -10.72
C ALA A 89 2.11 19.25 -12.18
N ASN A 90 1.76 18.00 -12.45
CA ASN A 90 1.58 17.46 -13.80
C ASN A 90 0.11 17.13 -14.14
N ASN A 91 -0.84 17.54 -13.31
CA ASN A 91 -2.28 17.22 -13.44
C ASN A 91 -2.52 15.71 -13.61
N ALA A 92 -1.73 14.90 -12.92
CA ALA A 92 -1.86 13.45 -12.83
C ALA A 92 -2.75 13.06 -11.65
N ARG A 93 -3.17 11.80 -11.59
CA ARG A 93 -3.92 11.23 -10.47
C ARG A 93 -3.05 10.28 -9.67
N LEU A 94 -3.26 10.23 -8.35
CA LEU A 94 -2.61 9.30 -7.44
C LEU A 94 -3.67 8.41 -6.76
N ILE A 95 -3.52 7.09 -6.89
CA ILE A 95 -4.22 6.10 -6.06
C ILE A 95 -3.18 5.54 -5.10
N HIS A 96 -3.39 5.76 -3.80
CA HIS A 96 -2.50 5.28 -2.75
C HIS A 96 -3.19 4.21 -1.91
N ILE A 97 -2.57 3.02 -1.84
CA ILE A 97 -3.06 1.93 -1.02
C ILE A 97 -2.55 2.10 0.41
N SER A 98 -3.49 2.22 1.33
CA SER A 98 -3.24 2.35 2.76
C SER A 98 -3.78 1.14 3.54
N THR A 99 -3.92 1.25 4.84
CA THR A 99 -4.20 0.17 5.78
C THR A 99 -5.22 0.60 6.83
N ASP A 100 -5.91 -0.37 7.40
CA ASP A 100 -6.73 -0.20 8.61
C ASP A 100 -5.90 0.02 9.89
N PHE A 101 -4.58 -0.25 9.87
CA PHE A 101 -3.66 0.04 10.99
C PHE A 101 -3.52 1.54 11.29
N VAL A 102 -4.10 2.42 10.49
CA VAL A 102 -4.22 3.86 10.80
C VAL A 102 -5.23 4.12 11.94
N PHE A 103 -6.06 3.13 12.30
CA PHE A 103 -7.01 3.20 13.39
C PHE A 103 -6.49 2.47 14.64
N ASP A 104 -7.10 2.75 15.81
CA ASP A 104 -6.76 2.13 17.09
C ASP A 104 -7.40 0.75 17.33
N GLY A 105 -8.30 0.29 16.46
CA GLY A 105 -8.97 -1.01 16.58
C GLY A 105 -10.03 -1.09 17.68
N THR A 106 -10.38 0.01 18.37
CA THR A 106 -11.31 0.00 19.53
C THR A 106 -12.78 0.01 19.14
N LYS A 107 -13.10 0.42 17.90
CA LYS A 107 -14.48 0.54 17.42
C LYS A 107 -15.13 -0.84 17.25
N GLN A 108 -16.35 -1.00 17.76
CA GLN A 108 -17.10 -2.26 17.69
C GLN A 108 -17.92 -2.43 16.39
N SER A 109 -17.97 -1.39 15.55
CA SER A 109 -18.59 -1.39 14.21
C SER A 109 -17.52 -1.14 13.15
N PRO A 110 -17.77 -1.37 11.86
CA PRO A 110 -16.83 -1.01 10.81
C PRO A 110 -16.39 0.45 10.89
N TYR A 111 -15.10 0.71 10.63
CA TYR A 111 -14.58 2.06 10.48
C TYR A 111 -15.09 2.70 9.19
N LEU A 112 -15.35 4.00 9.26
CA LEU A 112 -15.68 4.84 8.12
C LEU A 112 -14.44 5.62 7.69
N PRO A 113 -14.37 6.07 6.44
CA PRO A 113 -13.22 6.84 5.94
C PRO A 113 -12.90 8.09 6.76
N GLU A 114 -13.92 8.73 7.33
CA GLU A 114 -13.85 9.94 8.12
C GLU A 114 -13.64 9.72 9.63
N ASP A 115 -13.62 8.49 10.09
CA ASP A 115 -13.33 8.19 11.50
C ASP A 115 -11.94 8.68 11.89
N VAL A 116 -11.79 9.08 13.14
CA VAL A 116 -10.53 9.58 13.68
C VAL A 116 -9.48 8.49 13.63
N THR A 117 -8.35 8.81 13.03
CA THR A 117 -7.19 7.92 12.96
C THR A 117 -6.35 8.04 14.25
N SER A 118 -5.86 6.90 14.75
CA SER A 118 -5.02 6.80 15.96
C SER A 118 -4.18 5.53 15.89
N PRO A 119 -3.14 5.49 15.05
CA PRO A 119 -2.31 4.30 14.88
C PRO A 119 -1.59 3.93 16.18
N LEU A 120 -1.51 2.63 16.48
CA LEU A 120 -0.90 2.12 17.70
C LEU A 120 0.60 1.76 17.55
N GLY A 121 1.10 1.67 16.31
CA GLY A 121 2.49 1.31 16.04
C GLY A 121 3.05 2.05 14.83
N GLU A 122 4.36 1.93 14.65
CA GLU A 122 5.14 2.68 13.64
C GLU A 122 4.71 2.39 12.19
N TYR A 123 4.31 1.14 11.89
CA TYR A 123 3.74 0.83 10.58
C TYR A 123 2.50 1.67 10.28
N GLY A 124 1.54 1.67 11.21
CA GLY A 124 0.31 2.46 11.07
C GLY A 124 0.59 3.96 11.01
N ALA A 125 1.52 4.45 11.86
CA ALA A 125 1.92 5.84 11.91
C ALA A 125 2.57 6.30 10.59
N SER A 126 3.50 5.53 10.04
CA SER A 126 4.16 5.83 8.76
C SER A 126 3.17 5.81 7.59
N LYS A 127 2.22 4.87 7.57
CA LYS A 127 1.16 4.83 6.54
C LYS A 127 0.23 6.04 6.63
N LEU A 128 -0.19 6.41 7.85
CA LEU A 128 -1.01 7.60 8.07
C LEU A 128 -0.27 8.88 7.65
N ALA A 129 1.01 8.99 7.96
CA ALA A 129 1.83 10.12 7.53
C ALA A 129 1.87 10.24 5.99
N GLY A 130 1.90 9.11 5.28
CA GLY A 130 1.78 9.07 3.81
C GLY A 130 0.42 9.53 3.31
N GLU A 131 -0.68 9.12 3.95
CA GLU A 131 -2.03 9.61 3.61
C GLU A 131 -2.11 11.13 3.76
N ILE A 132 -1.65 11.64 4.90
CA ILE A 132 -1.64 13.08 5.19
C ILE A 132 -0.80 13.82 4.16
N ALA A 133 0.42 13.34 3.88
CA ALA A 133 1.28 13.94 2.89
C ALA A 133 0.64 14.00 1.49
N ALA A 134 0.01 12.90 1.06
CA ALA A 134 -0.65 12.85 -0.24
C ALA A 134 -1.81 13.83 -0.36
N LEU A 135 -2.65 13.92 0.68
CA LEU A 135 -3.79 14.84 0.71
C LEU A 135 -3.37 16.32 0.87
N GLN A 136 -2.25 16.59 1.54
CA GLN A 136 -1.70 17.95 1.63
C GLN A 136 -1.17 18.46 0.30
N GLU A 137 -0.45 17.62 -0.45
CA GLU A 137 0.20 18.01 -1.69
C GLU A 137 -0.74 17.97 -2.91
N ALA A 138 -1.70 17.02 -2.93
CA ALA A 138 -2.55 16.78 -4.09
C ALA A 138 -4.00 16.39 -3.71
N PRO A 139 -4.74 17.22 -2.95
CA PRO A 139 -6.06 16.86 -2.41
C PRO A 139 -7.08 16.49 -3.49
N GLU A 140 -7.10 17.23 -4.61
CA GLU A 140 -8.08 17.04 -5.68
C GLU A 140 -7.77 15.88 -6.62
N SER A 141 -6.56 15.34 -6.57
CA SER A 141 -6.09 14.30 -7.49
C SER A 141 -5.67 13.01 -6.79
N THR A 142 -5.82 12.93 -5.46
CA THR A 142 -5.46 11.75 -4.66
C THR A 142 -6.70 10.97 -4.24
N MET A 143 -6.64 9.65 -4.44
CA MET A 143 -7.57 8.69 -3.85
C MET A 143 -6.79 7.78 -2.91
N ILE A 144 -7.24 7.67 -1.65
CA ILE A 144 -6.68 6.76 -0.65
C ILE A 144 -7.62 5.58 -0.49
N ILE A 145 -7.08 4.35 -0.59
CA ILE A 145 -7.81 3.11 -0.40
C ILE A 145 -7.20 2.38 0.79
N ARG A 146 -7.88 2.40 1.93
CA ARG A 146 -7.50 1.62 3.11
C ARG A 146 -7.97 0.19 2.95
N THR A 147 -7.07 -0.76 3.11
CA THR A 147 -7.33 -2.20 2.98
C THR A 147 -6.90 -2.94 4.22
N ALA A 148 -7.48 -4.11 4.45
CA ALA A 148 -7.08 -5.04 5.51
C ALA A 148 -7.00 -6.47 4.96
N TRP A 149 -6.10 -7.28 5.49
CA TRP A 149 -6.01 -8.72 5.23
C TRP A 149 -6.07 -9.07 3.74
N VAL A 150 -5.26 -8.38 2.94
CA VAL A 150 -5.21 -8.58 1.49
C VAL A 150 -4.79 -10.01 1.16
N TYR A 151 -5.57 -10.67 0.33
CA TYR A 151 -5.29 -12.01 -0.17
C TYR A 151 -5.50 -12.11 -1.68
N SER A 152 -4.77 -13.02 -2.30
CA SER A 152 -4.87 -13.32 -3.73
C SER A 152 -4.24 -14.68 -4.03
N GLU A 153 -4.30 -15.10 -5.27
CA GLU A 153 -3.57 -16.23 -5.81
C GLU A 153 -2.05 -16.00 -5.80
N HIS A 154 -1.65 -14.72 -5.82
CA HIS A 154 -0.25 -14.28 -5.87
C HIS A 154 0.37 -14.15 -4.49
N GLY A 155 1.71 -14.19 -4.45
CA GLY A 155 2.51 -13.93 -3.25
C GLY A 155 2.20 -14.84 -2.07
N SER A 156 2.53 -14.37 -0.88
CA SER A 156 2.23 -15.02 0.41
C SER A 156 1.13 -14.26 1.12
N ASN A 157 0.17 -14.98 1.71
CA ASN A 157 -0.90 -14.41 2.52
C ASN A 157 -1.41 -15.42 3.55
N PHE A 158 -2.24 -14.96 4.46
CA PHE A 158 -2.79 -15.79 5.54
C PHE A 158 -3.53 -17.03 4.99
N VAL A 159 -4.37 -16.88 3.96
CA VAL A 159 -5.16 -17.98 3.39
C VAL A 159 -4.25 -19.09 2.87
N LYS A 160 -3.25 -18.72 2.04
CA LYS A 160 -2.29 -19.69 1.49
C LYS A 160 -1.44 -20.35 2.58
N THR A 161 -1.05 -19.58 3.61
CA THR A 161 -0.32 -20.09 4.75
C THR A 161 -1.15 -21.12 5.52
N MET A 162 -2.43 -20.82 5.80
CA MET A 162 -3.30 -21.77 6.49
C MET A 162 -3.53 -23.04 5.66
N LEU A 163 -3.83 -22.90 4.37
CA LEU A 163 -4.01 -24.05 3.48
C LEU A 163 -2.77 -24.97 3.43
N ARG A 164 -1.56 -24.40 3.50
CA ARG A 164 -0.32 -25.17 3.55
C ARG A 164 -0.16 -25.85 4.91
N LEU A 165 -0.30 -25.09 6.00
CA LEU A 165 -0.11 -25.62 7.35
C LEU A 165 -1.11 -26.70 7.72
N MET A 166 -2.36 -26.61 7.27
CA MET A 166 -3.41 -27.63 7.46
C MET A 166 -3.07 -28.97 6.77
N LYS A 167 -2.19 -28.96 5.76
CA LYS A 167 -1.70 -30.17 5.12
C LYS A 167 -0.49 -30.79 5.82
N GLU A 168 0.26 -29.97 6.56
CA GLU A 168 1.54 -30.34 7.15
C GLU A 168 1.44 -30.65 8.66
N LYS A 169 0.38 -30.18 9.34
CA LYS A 169 0.24 -30.26 10.79
C LYS A 169 -1.13 -30.78 11.21
N ASP A 170 -1.16 -31.62 12.21
CA ASP A 170 -2.40 -32.15 12.79
C ASP A 170 -3.14 -31.11 13.64
N GLU A 171 -2.42 -30.15 14.23
CA GLU A 171 -2.98 -29.10 15.06
C GLU A 171 -2.38 -27.74 14.72
N LEU A 172 -3.21 -26.70 14.71
CA LEU A 172 -2.81 -25.30 14.47
C LEU A 172 -3.41 -24.38 15.52
N GLY A 173 -2.57 -23.57 16.14
CA GLY A 173 -3.00 -22.43 16.94
C GLY A 173 -3.14 -21.18 16.05
N VAL A 174 -4.30 -20.54 16.10
CA VAL A 174 -4.55 -19.27 15.38
C VAL A 174 -5.03 -18.24 16.40
N VAL A 175 -4.50 -17.01 16.27
CA VAL A 175 -4.93 -15.85 17.05
C VAL A 175 -6.41 -15.59 16.77
N ASN A 176 -7.24 -15.38 17.79
CA ASN A 176 -8.69 -15.21 17.66
C ASN A 176 -9.24 -13.90 18.25
N ASP A 177 -8.36 -13.01 18.67
CA ASP A 177 -8.68 -11.69 19.23
C ASP A 177 -8.58 -10.54 18.21
N GLN A 178 -8.14 -10.84 16.99
CA GLN A 178 -8.07 -9.87 15.89
C GLN A 178 -9.35 -9.90 15.05
N ARG A 179 -9.86 -8.71 14.73
CA ARG A 179 -11.01 -8.51 13.85
C ARG A 179 -10.55 -7.68 12.64
N GLY A 180 -10.97 -8.08 11.45
CA GLY A 180 -10.63 -7.38 10.21
C GLY A 180 -11.54 -7.81 9.06
N SER A 181 -11.48 -7.08 7.96
CA SER A 181 -12.24 -7.36 6.74
C SER A 181 -11.29 -7.86 5.66
N PRO A 182 -11.33 -9.14 5.29
CA PRO A 182 -10.49 -9.65 4.20
C PRO A 182 -10.77 -8.91 2.89
N THR A 183 -9.69 -8.52 2.20
CA THR A 183 -9.77 -7.84 0.90
C THR A 183 -9.20 -8.75 -0.18
N TYR A 184 -10.03 -9.16 -1.14
CA TYR A 184 -9.57 -9.88 -2.33
C TYR A 184 -8.94 -8.90 -3.31
N ALA A 185 -7.66 -9.10 -3.65
CA ALA A 185 -6.90 -8.11 -4.42
C ALA A 185 -7.37 -7.95 -5.89
N ARG A 186 -8.18 -8.88 -6.40
CA ARG A 186 -8.74 -8.87 -7.75
C ARG A 186 -10.19 -8.38 -7.80
N GLY A 187 -10.83 -8.20 -6.65
CA GLY A 187 -12.26 -7.84 -6.50
C GLY A 187 -12.54 -6.36 -6.71
#